data_b974818652bb03eacd7eb1a35fe96189
#
_entry.id   b974818652bb03eacd7eb1a35fe96189
#
_cell.length_a   1.000
_cell.length_b   1.000
_cell.length_c   1.000
_cell.angle_alpha   90.00
_cell.angle_beta   90.00
_cell.angle_gamma   90.00
#
_symmetry.space_group_name_H-M   'P 1'
#
loop_
_entity.id
_entity.type
_entity.pdbx_description
1 polymer ?
#
loop_
_entity_poly.entity_id
_entity_poly.type
_entity_poly.pdbx_seq_one_letter_code
_entity_poly.pdbx_strand_id
1 'polypeptide(L)'
;MKLSRFINKYFLITFAIFSGQQAFAQQNYIEDVIVTAEKRSESIQDISQSVSALTDSDLDSKNITSFVDLSGIVPGVTVAKNEGYKTVISIRGVGNETNQNAIAAPSVAFHMDGIFIASPFSLQTDFVDIDRIEVLRGPQGTLFGQNSTGGAINVISKKPTTDEYGGKADFTLGTYGLTKFRTSNNIPINEKLATRFSATITERDGFTKNLVTGQDLDDASNLSLRSDWLLEID
;
A
#
# COMPACT_ATOMS: atom_id res chain seq x y z
N MET A 1 5.61 -71.08 -3.77
CA MET A 1 4.43 -70.62 -3.02
C MET A 1 4.74 -69.60 -1.88
N LYS A 2 5.93 -69.00 -1.84
CA LYS A 2 6.31 -67.98 -0.78
C LYS A 2 6.46 -66.58 -1.27
N LEU A 3 6.59 -66.34 -2.57
CA LEU A 3 6.83 -65.03 -3.14
C LEU A 3 5.54 -64.17 -3.25
N SER A 4 4.38 -64.75 -3.47
CA SER A 4 3.10 -64.04 -3.61
C SER A 4 2.57 -63.47 -2.30
N ARG A 5 2.96 -64.05 -1.15
CA ARG A 5 2.57 -63.56 0.18
C ARG A 5 3.36 -62.31 0.61
N PHE A 6 4.59 -62.12 0.10
CA PHE A 6 5.40 -60.96 0.40
C PHE A 6 4.90 -59.72 -0.40
N ILE A 7 4.56 -59.88 -1.67
CA ILE A 7 4.09 -58.81 -2.52
C ILE A 7 2.76 -58.23 -2.00
N ASN A 8 1.85 -59.10 -1.54
CA ASN A 8 0.55 -58.61 -1.02
C ASN A 8 0.68 -57.85 0.31
N LYS A 9 1.68 -58.15 1.15
CA LYS A 9 1.85 -57.47 2.43
C LYS A 9 2.43 -56.06 2.27
N TYR A 10 3.33 -55.88 1.33
CA TYR A 10 3.90 -54.55 1.03
C TYR A 10 2.94 -53.68 0.20
N PHE A 11 2.14 -54.26 -0.68
CA PHE A 11 1.11 -53.56 -1.44
C PHE A 11 0.00 -52.98 -0.53
N LEU A 12 -0.39 -53.73 0.51
CA LEU A 12 -1.36 -53.27 1.51
C LEU A 12 -0.80 -52.13 2.40
N ILE A 13 0.49 -52.18 2.73
CA ILE A 13 1.14 -51.13 3.53
C ILE A 13 1.31 -49.84 2.72
N THR A 14 1.66 -49.93 1.43
CA THR A 14 1.79 -48.78 0.54
C THR A 14 0.44 -48.12 0.28
N PHE A 15 -0.65 -48.89 0.18
CA PHE A 15 -2.00 -48.38 -0.01
C PHE A 15 -2.53 -47.68 1.26
N ALA A 16 -2.17 -48.15 2.45
CA ALA A 16 -2.58 -47.52 3.71
C ALA A 16 -1.87 -46.19 3.99
N ILE A 17 -0.67 -45.95 3.44
CA ILE A 17 0.05 -44.68 3.57
C ILE A 17 -0.51 -43.62 2.63
N PHE A 18 -1.12 -44.05 1.51
CA PHE A 18 -1.68 -43.09 0.52
C PHE A 18 -3.10 -42.61 0.88
N SER A 19 -3.80 -43.27 1.81
CA SER A 19 -5.18 -42.92 2.19
C SER A 19 -5.26 -41.86 3.29
N GLY A 20 -4.13 -41.36 3.78
CA GLY A 20 -4.05 -40.38 4.89
C GLY A 20 -3.92 -38.94 4.51
N GLN A 21 -3.94 -38.58 3.22
CA GLN A 21 -4.02 -37.19 2.81
C GLN A 21 -5.46 -36.72 2.91
N GLN A 22 -5.88 -36.36 4.12
CA GLN A 22 -7.02 -35.46 4.28
C GLN A 22 -6.63 -34.16 3.60
N ALA A 23 -7.26 -33.86 2.48
CA ALA A 23 -7.25 -32.54 1.91
C ALA A 23 -7.87 -31.62 2.97
N PHE A 24 -7.03 -30.93 3.74
CA PHE A 24 -7.45 -29.73 4.43
C PHE A 24 -7.88 -28.76 3.33
N ALA A 25 -9.18 -28.70 3.06
CA ALA A 25 -9.73 -27.58 2.35
C ALA A 25 -9.33 -26.35 3.18
N GLN A 26 -8.31 -25.63 2.74
CA GLN A 26 -8.07 -24.28 3.21
C GLN A 26 -9.37 -23.54 2.89
N GLN A 27 -10.20 -23.36 3.91
CA GLN A 27 -11.20 -22.33 3.85
C GLN A 27 -10.43 -21.02 3.69
N ASN A 28 -10.29 -20.56 2.45
CA ASN A 28 -9.93 -19.18 2.20
C ASN A 28 -11.07 -18.35 2.81
N TYR A 29 -10.90 -17.99 4.06
CA TYR A 29 -11.65 -16.89 4.65
C TYR A 29 -11.26 -15.68 3.80
N ILE A 30 -12.18 -15.21 2.98
CA ILE A 30 -12.04 -13.90 2.34
C ILE A 30 -12.12 -12.95 3.52
N GLU A 31 -10.97 -12.38 3.87
CA GLU A 31 -10.88 -11.37 4.90
C GLU A 31 -11.75 -10.19 4.47
N ASP A 32 -12.71 -9.83 5.32
CA ASP A 32 -13.64 -8.76 5.01
C ASP A 32 -12.88 -7.43 5.07
N VAL A 33 -12.62 -6.85 3.91
CA VAL A 33 -11.87 -5.59 3.81
C VAL A 33 -12.79 -4.44 4.21
N ILE A 34 -12.54 -3.88 5.38
CA ILE A 34 -13.24 -2.70 5.88
C ILE A 34 -12.62 -1.45 5.27
N VAL A 35 -13.44 -0.61 4.68
CA VAL A 35 -13.03 0.65 4.06
C VAL A 35 -13.81 1.83 4.63
N THR A 36 -13.28 3.03 4.45
CA THR A 36 -13.88 4.29 4.90
C THR A 36 -14.29 5.21 3.73
N ALA A 37 -14.50 4.60 2.57
CA ALA A 37 -14.80 5.29 1.31
C ALA A 37 -16.04 6.20 1.39
N GLU A 38 -17.05 5.84 2.18
CA GLU A 38 -18.25 6.66 2.40
C GLU A 38 -18.20 7.47 3.71
N LYS A 39 -17.00 7.71 4.28
CA LYS A 39 -16.78 8.34 5.59
C LYS A 39 -17.37 7.54 6.76
N ARG A 40 -17.64 6.25 6.55
CA ARG A 40 -18.07 5.26 7.53
C ARG A 40 -17.26 3.99 7.32
N SER A 41 -17.06 3.23 8.38
CA SER A 41 -16.41 1.93 8.29
C SER A 41 -17.44 0.89 7.84
N GLU A 42 -17.30 0.43 6.60
CA GLU A 42 -18.21 -0.53 5.97
C GLU A 42 -17.39 -1.58 5.22
N SER A 43 -17.96 -2.78 5.03
CA SER A 43 -17.35 -3.78 4.16
C SER A 43 -17.30 -3.28 2.71
N ILE A 44 -16.19 -3.52 2.02
CA ILE A 44 -16.05 -3.16 0.61
C ILE A 44 -17.15 -3.79 -0.26
N GLN A 45 -17.75 -4.90 0.18
CA GLN A 45 -18.81 -5.59 -0.53
C GLN A 45 -20.17 -4.90 -0.42
N ASP A 46 -20.37 -4.10 0.63
CA ASP A 46 -21.62 -3.38 0.89
C ASP A 46 -21.66 -1.98 0.26
N ILE A 47 -20.51 -1.51 -0.23
CA ILE A 47 -20.39 -0.18 -0.83
C ILE A 47 -20.93 -0.17 -2.25
N SER A 48 -21.83 0.78 -2.54
CA SER A 48 -22.42 0.96 -3.87
C SER A 48 -21.48 1.57 -4.91
N GLN A 49 -20.37 2.14 -4.48
CA GLN A 49 -19.38 2.85 -5.30
C GLN A 49 -18.32 1.89 -5.85
N SER A 50 -17.68 2.28 -6.96
CA SER A 50 -16.56 1.55 -7.52
C SER A 50 -15.28 1.85 -6.73
N VAL A 51 -15.01 1.06 -5.70
CA VAL A 51 -13.84 1.18 -4.83
C VAL A 51 -12.86 0.03 -5.11
N SER A 52 -11.57 0.32 -5.01
CA SER A 52 -10.52 -0.68 -4.84
C SER A 52 -9.77 -0.35 -3.56
N ALA A 53 -9.64 -1.33 -2.67
CA ALA A 53 -8.81 -1.22 -1.50
C ALA A 53 -7.57 -2.10 -1.65
N LEU A 54 -6.42 -1.55 -1.27
CA LEU A 54 -5.16 -2.26 -1.15
C LEU A 54 -4.80 -2.29 0.34
N THR A 55 -4.80 -3.45 0.91
CA THR A 55 -4.45 -3.67 2.32
C THR A 55 -2.93 -3.61 2.54
N ASP A 56 -2.46 -3.56 3.78
CA ASP A 56 -1.05 -3.66 4.14
C ASP A 56 -0.38 -4.89 3.50
N SER A 57 -1.05 -6.04 3.54
CA SER A 57 -0.56 -7.27 2.90
C SER A 57 -0.46 -7.16 1.38
N ASP A 58 -1.39 -6.44 0.73
CA ASP A 58 -1.31 -6.14 -0.70
C ASP A 58 -0.15 -5.22 -1.02
N LEU A 59 0.05 -4.17 -0.20
CA LEU A 59 1.14 -3.21 -0.37
C LEU A 59 2.49 -3.90 -0.28
N ASP A 60 2.67 -4.76 0.71
CA ASP A 60 3.91 -5.53 0.89
C ASP A 60 4.13 -6.55 -0.23
N SER A 61 3.14 -7.39 -0.54
CA SER A 61 3.27 -8.45 -1.54
C SER A 61 3.53 -7.95 -2.95
N LYS A 62 2.98 -6.77 -3.28
CA LYS A 62 3.16 -6.11 -4.58
C LYS A 62 4.27 -5.07 -4.57
N ASN A 63 4.99 -4.92 -3.44
CA ASN A 63 6.06 -3.94 -3.24
C ASN A 63 5.64 -2.49 -3.59
N ILE A 64 4.43 -2.11 -3.17
CA ILE A 64 3.90 -0.77 -3.36
C ILE A 64 4.44 0.14 -2.25
N THR A 65 5.30 1.04 -2.60
CA THR A 65 6.01 1.90 -1.65
C THR A 65 5.74 3.39 -1.87
N SER A 66 5.10 3.73 -2.97
CA SER A 66 4.81 5.12 -3.37
C SER A 66 3.56 5.19 -4.24
N PHE A 67 3.08 6.39 -4.49
CA PHE A 67 1.94 6.60 -5.41
C PHE A 67 2.23 6.14 -6.83
N VAL A 68 3.49 6.21 -7.28
CA VAL A 68 3.88 5.79 -8.64
C VAL A 68 3.63 4.30 -8.86
N ASP A 69 3.81 3.51 -7.81
CA ASP A 69 3.63 2.06 -7.86
C ASP A 69 2.16 1.64 -8.04
N LEU A 70 1.19 2.54 -7.79
CA LEU A 70 -0.23 2.27 -8.04
C LEU A 70 -0.54 2.15 -9.53
N SER A 71 0.31 2.70 -10.40
CA SER A 71 0.15 2.61 -11.83
C SER A 71 0.29 1.16 -12.31
N GLY A 72 -0.73 0.66 -13.02
CA GLY A 72 -0.76 -0.73 -13.50
C GLY A 72 -1.21 -1.76 -12.47
N ILE A 73 -1.31 -1.41 -11.18
CA ILE A 73 -1.81 -2.30 -10.13
C ILE A 73 -3.29 -2.05 -9.89
N VAL A 74 -3.70 -0.79 -9.78
CA VAL A 74 -5.11 -0.44 -9.62
C VAL A 74 -5.73 -0.19 -11.00
N PRO A 75 -6.75 -0.96 -11.41
CA PRO A 75 -7.37 -0.80 -12.73
C PRO A 75 -7.89 0.62 -12.96
N GLY A 76 -7.49 1.21 -14.09
CA GLY A 76 -7.91 2.55 -14.49
C GLY A 76 -7.17 3.70 -13.79
N VAL A 77 -6.18 3.40 -12.95
CA VAL A 77 -5.29 4.40 -12.38
C VAL A 77 -4.01 4.48 -13.21
N THR A 78 -3.64 5.67 -13.60
CA THR A 78 -2.35 5.97 -14.22
C THR A 78 -1.64 7.03 -13.41
N VAL A 79 -0.39 6.76 -13.07
CA VAL A 79 0.47 7.71 -12.36
C VAL A 79 1.68 8.00 -13.24
N ALA A 80 1.95 9.26 -13.47
CA ALA A 80 3.10 9.71 -14.24
C ALA A 80 3.90 10.74 -13.44
N LYS A 81 5.22 10.65 -13.51
CA LYS A 81 6.09 11.75 -13.09
C LYS A 81 6.26 12.70 -14.25
N ASN A 82 6.01 13.95 -14.02
CA ASN A 82 6.11 14.97 -15.02
C ASN A 82 7.17 16.01 -14.62
N GLU A 83 8.07 16.34 -15.54
CA GLU A 83 9.19 17.27 -15.30
C GLU A 83 10.09 16.88 -14.11
N GLY A 84 10.12 15.58 -13.74
CA GLY A 84 10.95 15.05 -12.65
C GLY A 84 10.46 15.33 -11.23
N TYR A 85 9.58 16.29 -11.04
CA TYR A 85 9.18 16.80 -9.71
C TYR A 85 7.68 16.85 -9.45
N LYS A 86 6.84 16.57 -10.43
CA LYS A 86 5.37 16.60 -10.28
C LYS A 86 4.78 15.22 -10.50
N THR A 87 4.05 14.71 -9.53
CA THR A 87 3.26 13.48 -9.69
C THR A 87 1.87 13.84 -10.20
N VAL A 88 1.51 13.30 -11.36
CA VAL A 88 0.20 13.45 -11.99
C VAL A 88 -0.52 12.13 -11.92
N ILE A 89 -1.75 12.16 -11.42
CA ILE A 89 -2.58 10.96 -11.33
C ILE A 89 -3.85 11.17 -12.11
N SER A 90 -4.22 10.17 -12.89
CA SER A 90 -5.52 10.10 -13.56
C SER A 90 -6.24 8.81 -13.21
N ILE A 91 -7.56 8.90 -13.10
CA ILE A 91 -8.46 7.77 -12.90
C ILE A 91 -9.42 7.70 -14.08
N ARG A 92 -9.41 6.58 -14.80
CA ARG A 92 -10.20 6.38 -16.04
C ARG A 92 -9.97 7.48 -17.08
N GLY A 93 -8.72 7.96 -17.19
CA GLY A 93 -8.33 9.05 -18.10
C GLY A 93 -8.73 10.47 -17.64
N VAL A 94 -9.38 10.61 -16.48
CA VAL A 94 -9.67 11.91 -15.89
C VAL A 94 -8.54 12.28 -14.95
N GLY A 95 -7.72 13.24 -15.35
CA GLY A 95 -6.58 13.74 -14.60
C GLY A 95 -6.21 15.12 -15.12
N ASN A 96 -5.36 15.84 -14.39
CA ASN A 96 -4.83 17.11 -14.85
C ASN A 96 -3.37 16.94 -15.27
N GLU A 97 -3.15 16.78 -16.57
CA GLU A 97 -1.83 16.60 -17.17
C GLU A 97 -1.17 17.91 -17.60
N THR A 98 -1.84 19.05 -17.41
CA THR A 98 -1.32 20.33 -17.86
C THR A 98 -0.15 20.79 -17.00
N ASN A 99 1.05 20.58 -17.52
CA ASN A 99 2.33 20.95 -16.93
C ASN A 99 2.52 22.45 -16.78
N GLN A 100 1.82 23.21 -17.60
CA GLN A 100 2.09 24.64 -17.75
C GLN A 100 1.36 25.51 -16.73
N ASN A 101 0.54 24.92 -15.88
CA ASN A 101 -0.27 25.68 -14.93
C ASN A 101 -0.06 25.16 -13.51
N ALA A 102 0.87 25.76 -12.77
CA ALA A 102 1.11 25.45 -11.36
C ALA A 102 -0.16 25.70 -10.48
N ILE A 103 -1.16 26.38 -11.04
CA ILE A 103 -2.42 26.76 -10.38
C ILE A 103 -3.56 25.79 -10.74
N ALA A 104 -3.37 24.93 -11.75
CA ALA A 104 -4.42 24.00 -12.15
C ALA A 104 -4.67 22.96 -11.05
N ALA A 105 -5.88 22.99 -10.52
CA ALA A 105 -6.31 22.03 -9.50
C ALA A 105 -6.32 20.60 -10.06
N PRO A 106 -5.89 19.58 -9.29
CA PRO A 106 -5.99 18.20 -9.69
C PRO A 106 -7.45 17.80 -9.91
N SER A 107 -7.67 16.81 -10.77
CA SER A 107 -9.01 16.22 -10.98
C SER A 107 -9.25 14.97 -10.12
N VAL A 108 -8.21 14.51 -9.45
CA VAL A 108 -8.26 13.42 -8.47
C VAL A 108 -7.89 13.99 -7.10
N ALA A 109 -8.78 13.83 -6.14
CA ALA A 109 -8.54 14.30 -4.77
C ALA A 109 -7.65 13.32 -4.00
N PHE A 110 -6.69 13.87 -3.26
CA PHE A 110 -5.83 13.09 -2.38
C PHE A 110 -6.12 13.39 -0.93
N HIS A 111 -6.28 12.34 -0.16
CA HIS A 111 -6.43 12.45 1.28
C HIS A 111 -5.46 11.52 1.99
N MET A 112 -4.88 11.98 3.07
CA MET A 112 -4.12 11.18 4.00
C MET A 112 -4.73 11.35 5.38
N ASP A 113 -5.19 10.25 5.96
CA ASP A 113 -5.89 10.24 7.25
C ASP A 113 -7.06 11.24 7.33
N GLY A 114 -7.78 11.41 6.22
CA GLY A 114 -8.90 12.33 6.10
C GLY A 114 -8.53 13.79 5.79
N ILE A 115 -7.24 14.12 5.73
CA ILE A 115 -6.74 15.47 5.41
C ILE A 115 -6.49 15.57 3.92
N PHE A 116 -7.07 16.57 3.27
CA PHE A 116 -6.86 16.84 1.85
C PHE A 116 -5.43 17.32 1.58
N ILE A 117 -4.75 16.69 0.65
CA ILE A 117 -3.40 17.04 0.20
C ILE A 117 -3.52 17.86 -1.09
N ALA A 118 -3.35 19.15 -0.97
CA ALA A 118 -3.50 20.08 -2.09
C ALA A 118 -2.31 20.10 -3.04
N SER A 119 -1.11 19.76 -2.56
CA SER A 119 0.11 19.89 -3.34
C SER A 119 0.49 18.59 -4.03
N PRO A 120 0.62 18.55 -5.36
CA PRO A 120 1.09 17.37 -6.08
C PRO A 120 2.56 17.03 -5.77
N PHE A 121 3.32 17.95 -5.19
CA PHE A 121 4.70 17.71 -4.75
C PHE A 121 4.76 16.80 -3.52
N SER A 122 3.76 16.88 -2.66
CA SER A 122 3.66 16.02 -1.46
C SER A 122 3.41 14.54 -1.80
N LEU A 123 3.09 14.23 -3.06
CA LEU A 123 2.84 12.87 -3.54
C LEU A 123 4.13 12.14 -3.97
N GLN A 124 5.28 12.76 -3.83
CA GLN A 124 6.57 12.16 -4.21
C GLN A 124 7.23 11.38 -3.07
N THR A 125 6.66 11.46 -1.88
CA THR A 125 7.20 10.77 -0.71
C THR A 125 6.84 9.29 -0.70
N ASP A 126 7.72 8.49 -0.14
CA ASP A 126 7.44 7.08 0.12
C ASP A 126 6.31 6.94 1.16
N PHE A 127 5.55 5.88 1.02
CA PHE A 127 4.56 5.49 2.02
C PHE A 127 5.24 5.07 3.32
N VAL A 128 4.77 5.62 4.43
CA VAL A 128 5.29 5.30 5.76
C VAL A 128 4.17 4.69 6.58
N ASP A 129 4.28 3.38 6.85
CA ASP A 129 3.42 2.67 7.78
C ASP A 129 1.91 2.80 7.45
N ILE A 130 1.57 2.43 6.22
CA ILE A 130 0.21 2.52 5.70
C ILE A 130 -0.57 1.26 6.09
N ASP A 131 -1.80 1.44 6.51
CA ASP A 131 -2.77 0.39 6.79
C ASP A 131 -3.42 -0.09 5.48
N ARG A 132 -3.94 0.88 4.71
CA ARG A 132 -4.55 0.61 3.41
C ARG A 132 -4.63 1.85 2.54
N ILE A 133 -4.83 1.62 1.25
CA ILE A 133 -5.11 2.66 0.25
C ILE A 133 -6.46 2.36 -0.39
N GLU A 134 -7.36 3.31 -0.33
CA GLU A 134 -8.67 3.25 -0.94
C GLU A 134 -8.69 4.12 -2.20
N VAL A 135 -9.08 3.54 -3.34
CA VAL A 135 -9.19 4.25 -4.63
C VAL A 135 -10.64 4.25 -5.06
N LEU A 136 -11.27 5.40 -4.99
CA LEU A 136 -12.65 5.64 -5.40
C LEU A 136 -12.67 6.17 -6.83
N ARG A 137 -13.35 5.48 -7.71
CA ARG A 137 -13.40 5.80 -9.14
C ARG A 137 -14.70 6.49 -9.51
N GLY A 138 -14.59 7.61 -10.21
CA GLY A 138 -15.70 8.46 -10.61
C GLY A 138 -15.90 9.65 -9.67
N PRO A 139 -16.82 10.57 -9.96
CA PRO A 139 -16.99 11.80 -9.22
C PRO A 139 -17.29 11.59 -7.74
N GLN A 140 -16.51 12.23 -6.86
CA GLN A 140 -16.59 12.08 -5.40
C GLN A 140 -16.81 13.43 -4.69
N GLY A 141 -17.35 14.44 -5.38
CA GLY A 141 -17.47 15.80 -4.87
C GLY A 141 -18.26 15.95 -3.57
N THR A 142 -19.25 15.08 -3.33
CA THR A 142 -20.09 15.14 -2.13
C THR A 142 -19.39 14.71 -0.86
N LEU A 143 -18.45 13.73 -0.95
CA LEU A 143 -17.78 13.12 0.20
C LEU A 143 -16.34 13.63 0.37
N PHE A 144 -15.66 13.87 -0.75
CA PHE A 144 -14.24 14.25 -0.77
C PHE A 144 -14.02 15.70 -1.19
N GLY A 145 -15.09 16.44 -1.52
CA GLY A 145 -15.05 17.85 -1.80
C GLY A 145 -14.46 18.19 -3.16
N GLN A 146 -13.74 19.31 -3.23
CA GLN A 146 -13.17 19.81 -4.48
C GLN A 146 -12.12 18.88 -5.08
N ASN A 147 -11.87 19.03 -6.38
CA ASN A 147 -10.82 18.32 -7.11
C ASN A 147 -11.01 16.79 -7.20
N SER A 148 -12.24 16.30 -7.08
CA SER A 148 -12.57 14.87 -7.09
C SER A 148 -13.48 14.46 -8.25
N THR A 149 -13.35 15.11 -9.40
CA THR A 149 -14.15 14.83 -10.61
C THR A 149 -13.81 13.47 -11.23
N GLY A 150 -12.55 13.07 -11.20
CA GLY A 150 -12.08 11.77 -11.69
C GLY A 150 -12.17 10.68 -10.61
N GLY A 151 -12.15 11.10 -9.35
CA GLY A 151 -12.15 10.19 -8.21
C GLY A 151 -11.41 10.75 -7.00
N ALA A 152 -11.19 9.86 -6.02
CA ALA A 152 -10.40 10.18 -4.84
C ALA A 152 -9.47 9.01 -4.49
N ILE A 153 -8.30 9.33 -3.95
CA ILE A 153 -7.39 8.36 -3.33
C ILE A 153 -7.27 8.74 -1.86
N ASN A 154 -7.61 7.81 -1.00
CA ASN A 154 -7.54 7.98 0.44
C ASN A 154 -6.51 7.00 1.00
N VAL A 155 -5.45 7.54 1.59
CA VAL A 155 -4.36 6.78 2.22
C VAL A 155 -4.61 6.81 3.72
N ILE A 156 -4.72 5.64 4.31
CA ILE A 156 -4.95 5.46 5.74
C ILE A 156 -3.70 4.85 6.35
N SER A 157 -3.15 5.51 7.35
CA SER A 157 -2.01 5.02 8.09
C SER A 157 -2.42 4.11 9.23
N LYS A 158 -1.52 3.22 9.64
CA LYS A 158 -1.69 2.43 10.85
C LYS A 158 -1.75 3.33 12.08
N LYS A 159 -2.73 3.09 12.92
CA LYS A 159 -2.91 3.85 14.16
C LYS A 159 -2.20 3.16 15.34
N PRO A 160 -1.78 3.92 16.36
CA PRO A 160 -1.35 3.34 17.62
C PRO A 160 -2.47 2.54 18.26
N THR A 161 -2.11 1.48 19.00
CA THR A 161 -3.05 0.72 19.85
C THR A 161 -2.48 0.59 21.26
N THR A 162 -3.36 0.52 22.25
CA THR A 162 -2.99 0.30 23.64
C THR A 162 -2.86 -1.18 23.99
N ASP A 163 -3.21 -2.09 23.05
CA ASP A 163 -3.31 -3.52 23.30
C ASP A 163 -1.94 -4.18 23.54
N GLU A 164 -1.02 -4.01 22.59
CA GLU A 164 0.26 -4.71 22.64
C GLU A 164 1.42 -3.93 22.00
N TYR A 165 2.62 -4.22 22.47
CA TYR A 165 3.83 -3.80 21.78
C TYR A 165 4.01 -4.60 20.49
N GLY A 166 4.23 -3.92 19.37
CA GLY A 166 4.46 -4.56 18.07
C GLY A 166 5.39 -3.74 17.21
N GLY A 167 6.15 -4.39 16.35
CA GLY A 167 7.05 -3.70 15.45
C GLY A 167 7.39 -4.52 14.22
N LYS A 168 7.77 -3.80 13.16
CA LYS A 168 8.23 -4.35 11.89
C LYS A 168 9.47 -3.59 11.43
N ALA A 169 10.42 -4.29 10.84
CA ALA A 169 11.57 -3.68 10.19
C ALA A 169 11.88 -4.43 8.89
N ASP A 170 12.07 -3.67 7.82
CA ASP A 170 12.38 -4.18 6.48
C ASP A 170 13.66 -3.55 5.98
N PHE A 171 14.48 -4.35 5.30
CA PHE A 171 15.66 -3.89 4.63
C PHE A 171 15.67 -4.38 3.18
N THR A 172 15.75 -3.47 2.22
CA THR A 172 15.74 -3.76 0.80
C THR A 172 17.04 -3.30 0.15
N LEU A 173 17.63 -4.17 -0.65
CA LEU A 173 18.76 -3.85 -1.52
C LEU A 173 18.32 -4.05 -2.97
N GLY A 174 18.81 -3.20 -3.87
CA GLY A 174 18.45 -3.26 -5.28
C GLY A 174 19.54 -2.73 -6.21
N THR A 175 19.20 -2.66 -7.48
CA THR A 175 20.09 -2.09 -8.50
C THR A 175 20.31 -0.60 -8.29
N TYR A 176 21.38 -0.06 -8.88
CA TYR A 176 21.79 1.34 -8.72
C TYR A 176 22.04 1.73 -7.25
N GLY A 177 22.66 0.82 -6.49
CA GLY A 177 22.95 1.08 -5.08
C GLY A 177 21.73 1.29 -4.19
N LEU A 178 20.52 0.88 -4.64
CA LEU A 178 19.32 1.04 -3.84
C LEU A 178 19.48 0.40 -2.46
N THR A 179 19.34 1.22 -1.46
CA THR A 179 19.27 0.82 -0.05
C THR A 179 18.04 1.44 0.56
N LYS A 180 17.12 0.62 1.04
CA LYS A 180 15.89 1.09 1.69
C LYS A 180 15.74 0.40 3.04
N PHE A 181 15.54 1.19 4.07
CA PHE A 181 15.24 0.71 5.41
C PHE A 181 13.91 1.30 5.85
N ARG A 182 13.00 0.44 6.30
CA ARG A 182 11.72 0.83 6.88
C ARG A 182 11.59 0.22 8.26
N THR A 183 11.04 0.96 9.19
CA THR A 183 10.68 0.44 10.51
C THR A 183 9.41 1.10 11.02
N SER A 184 8.63 0.36 11.75
CA SER A 184 7.47 0.87 12.50
C SER A 184 7.36 0.15 13.83
N ASN A 185 6.99 0.88 14.88
CA ASN A 185 6.90 0.35 16.23
C ASN A 185 5.67 0.94 16.93
N ASN A 186 4.79 0.08 17.42
CA ASN A 186 3.68 0.43 18.29
C ASN A 186 4.12 0.25 19.74
N ILE A 187 3.98 1.29 20.55
CA ILE A 187 4.44 1.33 21.93
C ILE A 187 3.26 1.75 22.81
N PRO A 188 2.55 0.81 23.44
CA PRO A 188 1.60 1.13 24.49
C PRO A 188 2.36 1.65 25.72
N ILE A 189 2.02 2.86 26.15
CA ILE A 189 2.63 3.49 27.33
C ILE A 189 1.86 3.11 28.59
N ASN A 190 0.55 3.12 28.48
CA ASN A 190 -0.40 2.63 29.49
C ASN A 190 -1.73 2.29 28.83
N GLU A 191 -2.74 1.92 29.63
CA GLU A 191 -4.07 1.52 29.14
C GLU A 191 -4.83 2.57 28.32
N LYS A 192 -4.42 3.84 28.38
CA LYS A 192 -5.07 4.97 27.69
C LYS A 192 -4.15 5.72 26.70
N LEU A 193 -2.85 5.47 26.78
CA LEU A 193 -1.88 6.21 25.96
C LEU A 193 -0.99 5.24 25.22
N ALA A 194 -0.96 5.40 23.91
CA ALA A 194 -0.05 4.68 23.03
C ALA A 194 0.61 5.63 22.02
N THR A 195 1.75 5.23 21.51
CA THR A 195 2.42 5.93 20.41
C THR A 195 2.88 4.94 19.36
N ARG A 196 2.97 5.42 18.13
CA ARG A 196 3.51 4.66 17.00
C ARG A 196 4.56 5.50 16.28
N PHE A 197 5.76 4.97 16.17
CA PHE A 197 6.87 5.59 15.46
C PHE A 197 7.18 4.79 14.21
N SER A 198 7.34 5.50 13.10
CA SER A 198 7.70 4.89 11.84
C SER A 198 8.73 5.73 11.12
N ALA A 199 9.66 5.06 10.45
CA ALA A 199 10.72 5.69 9.68
C ALA A 199 10.97 4.94 8.37
N THR A 200 11.25 5.69 7.32
CA THR A 200 11.72 5.16 6.04
C THR A 200 12.92 5.97 5.58
N ILE A 201 13.99 5.27 5.23
CA ILE A 201 15.19 5.84 4.60
C ILE A 201 15.36 5.16 3.27
N THR A 202 15.49 5.93 2.20
CA THR A 202 15.71 5.43 0.83
C THR A 202 16.87 6.16 0.21
N GLU A 203 17.88 5.43 -0.22
CA GLU A 203 19.02 5.94 -1.00
C GLU A 203 19.14 5.11 -2.28
N ARG A 204 19.34 5.79 -3.40
CA ARG A 204 19.59 5.14 -4.69
C ARG A 204 20.37 6.08 -5.61
N ASP A 205 21.36 5.55 -6.30
CA ASP A 205 22.10 6.27 -7.32
C ASP A 205 21.21 6.55 -8.55
N GLY A 206 21.55 7.61 -9.28
CA GLY A 206 20.89 7.96 -10.53
C GLY A 206 21.11 6.90 -11.61
N PHE A 207 20.12 6.70 -12.46
CA PHE A 207 20.16 5.72 -13.55
C PHE A 207 20.05 6.35 -14.96
N THR A 208 19.75 7.64 -15.02
CA THR A 208 19.67 8.41 -16.27
C THR A 208 20.91 9.28 -16.38
N LYS A 209 21.66 9.18 -17.48
CA LYS A 209 22.86 9.98 -17.68
C LYS A 209 22.57 11.24 -18.48
N ASN A 210 22.91 12.41 -17.92
CA ASN A 210 22.92 13.65 -18.65
C ASN A 210 24.13 13.66 -19.64
N LEU A 211 23.84 13.63 -20.90
CA LEU A 211 24.88 13.55 -21.95
C LEU A 211 25.73 14.84 -22.08
N VAL A 212 25.22 15.96 -21.55
CA VAL A 212 25.94 17.25 -21.63
C VAL A 212 26.86 17.44 -20.43
N THR A 213 26.33 17.19 -19.22
CA THR A 213 27.07 17.43 -17.97
C THR A 213 27.78 16.19 -17.45
N GLY A 214 27.41 14.99 -17.93
CA GLY A 214 27.92 13.72 -17.44
C GLY A 214 27.36 13.31 -16.07
N GLN A 215 26.47 14.09 -15.46
CA GLN A 215 25.85 13.78 -14.19
C GLN A 215 24.82 12.66 -14.31
N ASP A 216 24.74 11.85 -13.29
CA ASP A 216 23.65 10.88 -13.15
C ASP A 216 22.42 11.58 -12.55
N LEU A 217 21.27 11.32 -13.14
CA LEU A 217 19.95 11.88 -12.77
C LEU A 217 19.04 10.78 -12.28
N ASP A 218 17.91 11.17 -11.70
CA ASP A 218 16.90 10.26 -11.13
C ASP A 218 17.40 9.48 -9.91
N ASP A 219 18.36 10.05 -9.19
CA ASP A 219 18.74 9.59 -7.85
C ASP A 219 17.58 9.75 -6.86
N ALA A 220 17.65 9.06 -5.75
CA ALA A 220 16.70 9.19 -4.65
C ALA A 220 17.45 9.22 -3.32
N SER A 221 17.15 10.24 -2.52
CA SER A 221 17.63 10.36 -1.13
C SER A 221 16.48 10.92 -0.29
N ASN A 222 15.77 10.04 0.40
CA ASN A 222 14.58 10.38 1.15
C ASN A 222 14.66 9.89 2.60
N LEU A 223 14.31 10.75 3.53
CA LEU A 223 14.05 10.41 4.93
C LEU A 223 12.62 10.81 5.26
N SER A 224 11.82 9.85 5.66
CA SER A 224 10.46 10.08 6.14
C SER A 224 10.33 9.58 7.57
N LEU A 225 9.82 10.43 8.45
CA LEU A 225 9.57 10.12 9.86
C LEU A 225 8.10 10.40 10.18
N ARG A 226 7.50 9.52 10.95
CA ARG A 226 6.13 9.67 11.42
C ARG A 226 6.05 9.32 12.90
N SER A 227 5.25 10.09 13.62
CA SER A 227 4.91 9.84 15.03
C SER A 227 3.43 10.10 15.24
N ASP A 228 2.70 9.07 15.59
CA ASP A 228 1.28 9.12 15.92
C ASP A 228 1.08 8.85 17.40
N TRP A 229 0.09 9.51 17.99
CA TRP A 229 -0.25 9.39 19.40
C TRP A 229 -1.74 9.13 19.56
N LEU A 230 -2.06 8.16 20.38
CA LEU A 230 -3.42 7.85 20.80
C LEU A 230 -3.57 8.17 22.27
N LEU A 231 -4.56 8.97 22.59
CA LEU A 231 -5.00 9.22 23.97
C LEU A 231 -6.51 8.90 24.05
N GLU A 232 -6.86 7.88 24.81
CA GLU A 232 -8.24 7.55 25.10
C GLU A 232 -8.74 8.41 26.26
N ILE A 233 -9.78 9.18 26.01
CA ILE A 233 -10.43 10.06 27.00
C ILE A 233 -11.76 9.42 27.37
N ASP A 234 -12.01 9.24 28.66
CA ASP A 234 -13.24 8.69 29.22
C ASP A 234 -14.43 9.61 28.94
#